data_297cb52ee0798f2b57aef8a79cff2683
#
_entry.id   297cb52ee0798f2b57aef8a79cff2683
#
_cell.length_a   1.000
_cell.length_b   1.000
_cell.length_c   1.000
_cell.angle_alpha   90.00
_cell.angle_beta   90.00
_cell.angle_gamma   90.00
#
_symmetry.space_group_name_H-M   'P 1'
#
loop_
_entity.id
_entity.type
_entity.pdbx_description
1 polymer ?
#
loop_
_entity_poly.entity_id
_entity_poly.type
_entity_poly.pdbx_seq_one_letter_code
_entity_poly.pdbx_strand_id
1 'polypeptide(L)'
;MTTPKDQQHVPRPAQILFVCHPLTGHITPALRVASELHRRGWPVSFLGPTTHQHRISASGVDFIPLQDEADIDDLLYYSPDNPNPPVPWYHWKLWYERALVDVEKHCLEPIPAQWRCVKQALASLQERSPDIPTVVISEAFFHGILPLYFGAALPDGVKRPKTLCLSVTPPAIRSVDLPPFGYPLPFSQSSEGRARNAQAWDIFGEETSSLKKLFHSKLAEAGATHFPSGPILDGTNYTSHDAILQIGVPSFEYPRSDWPQQFQFLGFLPLGAPPPNGYPNLPSWWDQLTSTKKRVVVVAQGTVETDPNDLIIPTIEALRERDDVQVVAIMGRKGATLPDGFAQSRNALVTDYLHYDAVLPYAHVWVHNGGYGAITHGIAHGVPMVVAGEGQDKPENVKRVRFSGIGVGLGTPRPGIENLKISLDAVLGDARFKTRVDVLRQETEDLDCFGRVEDALLKVVAR
;
A
#
# COMPACT_ATOMS: atom_id res chain seq x y z
N MET A 1 11.06 -22.98 -38.01
CA MET A 1 9.92 -22.52 -37.25
C MET A 1 9.44 -23.68 -36.41
N THR A 2 9.91 -23.81 -35.19
CA THR A 2 9.48 -24.83 -34.22
C THR A 2 8.33 -24.25 -33.43
N THR A 3 7.16 -24.88 -33.56
CA THR A 3 5.97 -24.62 -32.74
C THR A 3 6.30 -24.70 -31.26
N PRO A 4 5.75 -23.82 -30.39
CA PRO A 4 5.93 -23.94 -28.95
C PRO A 4 5.36 -25.30 -28.50
N LYS A 5 6.20 -26.10 -27.86
CA LYS A 5 5.78 -27.36 -27.23
C LYS A 5 4.65 -27.05 -26.23
N ASP A 6 3.56 -27.80 -26.31
CA ASP A 6 2.54 -27.93 -25.28
C ASP A 6 3.21 -28.08 -23.90
N GLN A 7 3.22 -27.01 -23.12
CA GLN A 7 3.49 -27.14 -21.69
C GLN A 7 2.28 -27.88 -21.14
N GLN A 8 2.44 -29.17 -20.81
CA GLN A 8 1.46 -29.94 -20.08
C GLN A 8 1.08 -29.14 -18.85
N HIS A 9 -0.16 -28.66 -18.82
CA HIS A 9 -0.74 -27.90 -17.73
C HIS A 9 -0.87 -28.85 -16.54
N VAL A 10 0.14 -28.91 -15.66
CA VAL A 10 0.04 -29.61 -14.38
C VAL A 10 -1.06 -28.89 -13.59
N PRO A 11 -2.14 -29.60 -13.19
CA PRO A 11 -3.19 -28.96 -12.42
C PRO A 11 -2.63 -28.35 -11.13
N ARG A 12 -3.00 -27.10 -10.87
CA ARG A 12 -2.58 -26.45 -9.62
C ARG A 12 -3.27 -27.12 -8.43
N PRO A 13 -2.55 -27.27 -7.28
CA PRO A 13 -3.04 -28.05 -6.15
C PRO A 13 -4.14 -27.34 -5.35
N ALA A 14 -4.45 -26.08 -5.66
CA ALA A 14 -5.47 -25.27 -5.00
C ALA A 14 -6.03 -24.20 -5.94
N GLN A 15 -7.21 -23.70 -5.62
CA GLN A 15 -7.74 -22.45 -6.14
C GLN A 15 -7.54 -21.32 -5.13
N ILE A 16 -7.46 -20.08 -5.60
CA ILE A 16 -7.11 -18.93 -4.78
C ILE A 16 -8.29 -17.96 -4.74
N LEU A 17 -8.66 -17.55 -3.54
CA LEU A 17 -9.57 -16.42 -3.31
C LEU A 17 -8.78 -15.26 -2.73
N PHE A 18 -8.58 -14.20 -3.51
CA PHE A 18 -8.15 -12.91 -2.96
C PHE A 18 -9.32 -12.21 -2.29
N VAL A 19 -9.08 -11.69 -1.09
CA VAL A 19 -10.00 -10.78 -0.41
C VAL A 19 -9.23 -9.51 -0.06
N CYS A 20 -9.72 -8.36 -0.48
CA CYS A 20 -8.94 -7.14 -0.42
C CYS A 20 -9.75 -5.97 0.16
N HIS A 21 -9.10 -5.20 1.03
CA HIS A 21 -9.63 -3.95 1.52
C HIS A 21 -10.00 -3.01 0.35
N PRO A 22 -11.21 -2.42 0.32
CA PRO A 22 -11.78 -1.78 -0.88
C PRO A 22 -11.19 -0.40 -1.22
N LEU A 23 -9.98 -0.08 -0.76
CA LEU A 23 -9.29 1.15 -1.14
C LEU A 23 -8.35 0.93 -2.33
N THR A 24 -8.33 1.87 -3.28
CA THR A 24 -7.50 1.84 -4.50
C THR A 24 -6.02 1.54 -4.22
N GLY A 25 -5.47 2.12 -3.13
CA GLY A 25 -4.09 1.90 -2.70
C GLY A 25 -3.79 0.45 -2.31
N HIS A 26 -4.78 -0.29 -1.82
CA HIS A 26 -4.69 -1.71 -1.44
C HIS A 26 -5.01 -2.64 -2.61
N ILE A 27 -6.04 -2.32 -3.40
CA ILE A 27 -6.45 -3.10 -4.58
C ILE A 27 -5.32 -3.17 -5.63
N THR A 28 -4.64 -2.07 -5.87
CA THR A 28 -3.62 -1.99 -6.94
C THR A 28 -2.49 -3.01 -6.76
N PRO A 29 -1.78 -3.07 -5.63
CA PRO A 29 -0.73 -4.06 -5.43
C PRO A 29 -1.28 -5.49 -5.29
N ALA A 30 -2.41 -5.69 -4.62
CA ALA A 30 -3.03 -7.01 -4.48
C ALA A 30 -3.45 -7.59 -5.85
N LEU A 31 -4.05 -6.77 -6.72
CA LEU A 31 -4.43 -7.20 -8.07
C LEU A 31 -3.20 -7.54 -8.93
N ARG A 32 -2.07 -6.86 -8.76
CA ARG A 32 -0.84 -7.24 -9.47
C ARG A 32 -0.36 -8.63 -9.08
N VAL A 33 -0.42 -8.97 -7.79
CA VAL A 33 -0.10 -10.33 -7.31
C VAL A 33 -1.10 -11.35 -7.85
N ALA A 34 -2.40 -11.05 -7.79
CA ALA A 34 -3.47 -11.91 -8.28
C ALA A 34 -3.34 -12.19 -9.79
N SER A 35 -3.09 -11.14 -10.58
CA SER A 35 -2.91 -11.23 -12.04
C SER A 35 -1.68 -12.05 -12.42
N GLU A 36 -0.59 -11.91 -11.68
CA GLU A 36 0.62 -12.71 -11.94
C GLU A 36 0.43 -14.19 -11.59
N LEU A 37 -0.26 -14.50 -10.49
CA LEU A 37 -0.61 -15.88 -10.15
C LEU A 37 -1.55 -16.50 -11.19
N HIS A 38 -2.53 -15.72 -11.68
CA HIS A 38 -3.40 -16.15 -12.79
C HIS A 38 -2.57 -16.44 -14.06
N ARG A 39 -1.65 -15.55 -14.44
CA ARG A 39 -0.74 -15.74 -15.58
C ARG A 39 0.14 -17.00 -15.43
N ARG A 40 0.49 -17.37 -14.20
CA ARG A 40 1.21 -18.61 -13.87
C ARG A 40 0.31 -19.84 -13.82
N GLY A 41 -0.98 -19.70 -14.18
CA GLY A 41 -1.92 -20.80 -14.31
C GLY A 41 -2.66 -21.20 -13.02
N TRP A 42 -2.63 -20.36 -11.98
CA TRP A 42 -3.48 -20.58 -10.80
C TRP A 42 -4.92 -20.16 -11.09
N PRO A 43 -5.93 -20.95 -10.68
CA PRO A 43 -7.31 -20.47 -10.65
C PRO A 43 -7.46 -19.39 -9.60
N VAL A 44 -7.73 -18.14 -10.00
CA VAL A 44 -7.79 -16.98 -9.12
C VAL A 44 -9.12 -16.29 -9.23
N SER A 45 -9.80 -16.14 -8.10
CA SER A 45 -10.98 -15.26 -7.95
C SER A 45 -10.62 -14.12 -7.01
N PHE A 46 -11.17 -12.93 -7.24
CA PHE A 46 -10.88 -11.70 -6.49
C PHE A 46 -12.19 -11.10 -5.95
N LEU A 47 -12.37 -11.14 -4.64
CA LEU A 47 -13.45 -10.48 -3.93
C LEU A 47 -13.05 -9.03 -3.68
N GLY A 48 -13.69 -8.10 -4.37
CA GLY A 48 -13.33 -6.69 -4.36
C GLY A 48 -14.50 -5.74 -4.65
N PRO A 49 -14.27 -4.42 -4.53
CA PRO A 49 -15.32 -3.42 -4.72
C PRO A 49 -15.77 -3.32 -6.18
N THR A 50 -17.05 -3.00 -6.39
CA THR A 50 -17.67 -2.87 -7.71
C THR A 50 -17.06 -1.78 -8.56
N THR A 51 -16.54 -0.71 -7.94
CA THR A 51 -15.82 0.39 -8.60
C THR A 51 -14.57 -0.08 -9.35
N HIS A 52 -13.97 -1.20 -8.94
CA HIS A 52 -12.80 -1.81 -9.59
C HIS A 52 -13.13 -3.02 -10.48
N GLN A 53 -14.41 -3.38 -10.67
CA GLN A 53 -14.82 -4.54 -11.45
C GLN A 53 -14.17 -4.61 -12.84
N HIS A 54 -14.27 -3.52 -13.61
CA HIS A 54 -13.69 -3.48 -14.96
C HIS A 54 -12.19 -3.76 -14.96
N ARG A 55 -11.46 -3.16 -14.02
CA ARG A 55 -10.01 -3.32 -13.88
C ARG A 55 -9.61 -4.74 -13.48
N ILE A 56 -10.36 -5.33 -12.53
CA ILE A 56 -10.12 -6.72 -12.07
C ILE A 56 -10.41 -7.70 -13.21
N SER A 57 -11.57 -7.61 -13.86
CA SER A 57 -11.96 -8.51 -14.97
C SER A 57 -11.02 -8.37 -16.17
N ALA A 58 -10.56 -7.15 -16.48
CA ALA A 58 -9.60 -6.92 -17.57
C ALA A 58 -8.23 -7.58 -17.33
N SER A 59 -7.89 -7.93 -16.09
CA SER A 59 -6.65 -8.66 -15.75
C SER A 59 -6.75 -10.18 -15.95
N GLY A 60 -7.91 -10.70 -16.37
CA GLY A 60 -8.18 -12.13 -16.55
C GLY A 60 -8.58 -12.85 -15.24
N VAL A 61 -8.60 -12.17 -14.12
CA VAL A 61 -8.98 -12.72 -12.82
C VAL A 61 -10.51 -12.75 -12.69
N ASP A 62 -11.05 -13.82 -12.11
CA ASP A 62 -12.49 -13.98 -11.87
C ASP A 62 -12.95 -12.99 -10.77
N PHE A 63 -13.85 -12.07 -11.13
CA PHE A 63 -14.33 -11.03 -10.19
C PHE A 63 -15.53 -11.50 -9.40
N ILE A 64 -15.47 -11.31 -8.07
CA ILE A 64 -16.59 -11.51 -7.15
C ILE A 64 -16.86 -10.15 -6.47
N PRO A 65 -18.08 -9.59 -6.56
CA PRO A 65 -18.35 -8.28 -5.97
C PRO A 65 -18.48 -8.35 -4.44
N LEU A 66 -17.92 -7.36 -3.77
CA LEU A 66 -18.35 -6.98 -2.43
C LEU A 66 -19.79 -6.45 -2.50
N GLN A 67 -20.54 -6.54 -1.41
CA GLN A 67 -21.95 -6.17 -1.35
C GLN A 67 -22.24 -5.34 -0.10
N ASP A 68 -23.31 -4.56 -0.15
CA ASP A 68 -23.80 -3.75 0.96
C ASP A 68 -22.71 -2.82 1.53
N GLU A 69 -22.58 -2.74 2.84
CA GLU A 69 -21.61 -1.92 3.55
C GLU A 69 -20.15 -2.35 3.33
N ALA A 70 -19.92 -3.52 2.69
CA ALA A 70 -18.58 -3.96 2.31
C ALA A 70 -18.10 -3.33 1.00
N ASP A 71 -19.01 -2.87 0.13
CA ASP A 71 -18.70 -2.29 -1.17
C ASP A 71 -18.48 -0.78 -1.05
N ILE A 72 -17.30 -0.39 -0.61
CA ILE A 72 -16.92 1.00 -0.39
C ILE A 72 -16.32 1.58 -1.68
N ASP A 73 -16.84 2.75 -2.09
CA ASP A 73 -16.26 3.59 -3.15
C ASP A 73 -15.31 4.63 -2.52
N ASP A 74 -14.02 4.34 -2.51
CA ASP A 74 -13.01 5.23 -1.95
C ASP A 74 -12.81 6.49 -2.80
N LEU A 75 -13.05 6.43 -4.09
CA LEU A 75 -12.93 7.59 -4.98
C LEU A 75 -14.04 8.60 -4.68
N LEU A 76 -15.27 8.14 -4.43
CA LEU A 76 -16.36 9.00 -3.98
C LEU A 76 -16.14 9.48 -2.54
N TYR A 77 -15.69 8.60 -1.64
CA TYR A 77 -15.47 8.95 -0.23
C TYR A 77 -14.50 10.11 -0.05
N TYR A 78 -13.40 10.13 -0.80
CA TYR A 78 -12.41 11.21 -0.75
C TYR A 78 -12.63 12.30 -1.81
N SER A 79 -13.71 12.23 -2.60
CA SER A 79 -14.02 13.22 -3.62
C SER A 79 -14.50 14.54 -2.99
N PRO A 80 -14.19 15.70 -3.60
CA PRO A 80 -14.86 16.95 -3.28
C PRO A 80 -16.39 16.92 -3.48
N ASP A 81 -16.88 15.99 -4.32
CA ASP A 81 -18.31 15.81 -4.61
C ASP A 81 -19.02 14.96 -3.54
N ASN A 82 -18.31 14.43 -2.54
CA ASN A 82 -18.91 13.71 -1.43
C ASN A 82 -19.78 14.68 -0.61
N PRO A 83 -21.09 14.42 -0.46
CA PRO A 83 -21.97 15.28 0.34
C PRO A 83 -21.60 15.30 1.84
N ASN A 84 -20.87 14.29 2.31
CA ASN A 84 -20.36 14.16 3.68
C ASN A 84 -18.86 13.85 3.66
N PRO A 85 -18.02 14.80 3.20
CA PRO A 85 -16.60 14.53 3.06
C PRO A 85 -15.98 14.27 4.43
N PRO A 86 -14.99 13.39 4.49
CA PRO A 86 -14.25 13.16 5.72
C PRO A 86 -13.60 14.46 6.21
N VAL A 87 -13.60 14.67 7.53
CA VAL A 87 -12.97 15.86 8.13
C VAL A 87 -11.48 15.86 7.72
N PRO A 88 -10.97 16.95 7.13
CA PRO A 88 -9.58 17.05 6.75
C PRO A 88 -8.64 16.80 7.94
N TRP A 89 -7.54 16.09 7.69
CA TRP A 89 -6.57 15.71 8.72
C TRP A 89 -6.05 16.91 9.54
N TYR A 90 -5.86 18.10 8.95
CA TYR A 90 -5.36 19.30 9.62
C TYR A 90 -6.35 19.91 10.65
N HIS A 91 -7.57 19.42 10.72
CA HIS A 91 -8.53 19.78 11.76
C HIS A 91 -8.39 18.90 13.03
N TRP A 92 -7.60 17.83 12.97
CA TRP A 92 -7.38 16.94 14.10
C TRP A 92 -6.19 17.42 14.94
N LYS A 93 -6.33 17.33 16.27
CA LYS A 93 -5.25 17.72 17.20
C LYS A 93 -4.05 16.79 17.08
N LEU A 94 -4.32 15.51 16.84
CA LEU A 94 -3.34 14.45 16.70
C LEU A 94 -3.63 13.75 15.37
N TRP A 95 -2.66 13.67 14.50
CA TRP A 95 -2.81 13.08 13.16
C TRP A 95 -3.36 11.64 13.17
N TYR A 96 -3.05 10.84 14.22
CA TYR A 96 -3.53 9.46 14.33
C TYR A 96 -5.05 9.39 14.66
N GLU A 97 -5.67 10.43 15.23
CA GLU A 97 -7.12 10.45 15.48
C GLU A 97 -7.89 10.24 14.18
N ARG A 98 -7.44 10.87 13.10
CA ARG A 98 -8.04 10.67 11.78
C ARG A 98 -7.84 9.24 11.28
N ALA A 99 -6.63 8.69 11.43
CA ALA A 99 -6.35 7.31 11.04
C ALA A 99 -7.24 6.31 11.81
N LEU A 100 -7.55 6.58 13.09
CA LEU A 100 -8.46 5.75 13.87
C LEU A 100 -9.90 5.83 13.37
N VAL A 101 -10.37 6.99 12.88
CA VAL A 101 -11.67 7.11 12.22
C VAL A 101 -11.70 6.30 10.92
N ASP A 102 -10.65 6.34 10.12
CA ASP A 102 -10.57 5.53 8.90
C ASP A 102 -10.55 4.02 9.24
N VAL A 103 -9.86 3.61 10.30
CA VAL A 103 -9.92 2.22 10.82
C VAL A 103 -11.34 1.85 11.25
N GLU A 104 -12.04 2.70 12.00
CA GLU A 104 -13.42 2.47 12.40
C GLU A 104 -14.32 2.24 11.17
N LYS A 105 -14.31 3.20 10.23
CA LYS A 105 -15.23 3.24 9.09
C LYS A 105 -14.94 2.20 8.02
N HIS A 106 -13.67 1.98 7.73
CA HIS A 106 -13.28 1.13 6.59
C HIS A 106 -12.84 -0.28 6.99
N CYS A 107 -12.40 -0.48 8.24
CA CYS A 107 -11.91 -1.78 8.68
C CYS A 107 -12.86 -2.49 9.64
N LEU A 108 -13.48 -1.77 10.60
CA LEU A 108 -14.26 -2.41 11.67
C LEU A 108 -15.75 -2.50 11.35
N GLU A 109 -16.39 -1.40 10.98
CA GLU A 109 -17.83 -1.37 10.67
C GLU A 109 -18.22 -2.38 9.58
N PRO A 110 -17.46 -2.56 8.48
CA PRO A 110 -17.83 -3.47 7.40
C PRO A 110 -17.63 -4.97 7.72
N ILE A 111 -17.00 -5.36 8.85
CA ILE A 111 -16.68 -6.76 9.18
C ILE A 111 -17.84 -7.73 8.92
N PRO A 112 -19.08 -7.49 9.41
CA PRO A 112 -20.17 -8.45 9.22
C PRO A 112 -20.57 -8.62 7.75
N ALA A 113 -20.61 -7.52 6.98
CA ALA A 113 -20.92 -7.55 5.54
C ALA A 113 -19.78 -8.24 4.75
N GLN A 114 -18.53 -7.88 5.01
CA GLN A 114 -17.37 -8.52 4.41
C GLN A 114 -17.34 -10.02 4.70
N TRP A 115 -17.65 -10.44 5.93
CA TRP A 115 -17.70 -11.87 6.29
C TRP A 115 -18.83 -12.61 5.56
N ARG A 116 -19.99 -11.98 5.36
CA ARG A 116 -21.06 -12.55 4.52
C ARG A 116 -20.57 -12.81 3.10
N CYS A 117 -19.89 -11.83 2.49
CA CYS A 117 -19.31 -11.96 1.14
C CYS A 117 -18.25 -13.07 1.07
N VAL A 118 -17.36 -13.16 2.07
CA VAL A 118 -16.34 -14.24 2.14
C VAL A 118 -17.01 -15.61 2.20
N LYS A 119 -18.02 -15.80 3.05
CA LYS A 119 -18.74 -17.08 3.17
C LYS A 119 -19.41 -17.47 1.86
N GLN A 120 -20.05 -16.53 1.18
CA GLN A 120 -20.70 -16.77 -0.12
C GLN A 120 -19.67 -17.14 -1.20
N ALA A 121 -18.55 -16.42 -1.25
CA ALA A 121 -17.46 -16.71 -2.19
C ALA A 121 -16.88 -18.11 -1.95
N LEU A 122 -16.59 -18.48 -0.70
CA LEU A 122 -16.08 -19.81 -0.35
C LEU A 122 -17.07 -20.92 -0.70
N ALA A 123 -18.37 -20.73 -0.43
CA ALA A 123 -19.42 -21.69 -0.78
C ALA A 123 -19.50 -21.89 -2.31
N SER A 124 -19.53 -20.80 -3.08
CA SER A 124 -19.58 -20.86 -4.54
C SER A 124 -18.32 -21.53 -5.13
N LEU A 125 -17.14 -21.25 -4.59
CA LEU A 125 -15.91 -21.91 -5.04
C LEU A 125 -15.91 -23.40 -4.71
N GLN A 126 -16.36 -23.80 -3.52
CA GLN A 126 -16.48 -25.18 -3.11
C GLN A 126 -17.51 -25.96 -3.98
N GLU A 127 -18.61 -25.32 -4.34
CA GLU A 127 -19.64 -25.90 -5.23
C GLU A 127 -19.10 -26.11 -6.65
N ARG A 128 -18.39 -25.13 -7.20
CA ARG A 128 -17.78 -25.19 -8.54
C ARG A 128 -16.66 -26.22 -8.63
N SER A 129 -15.92 -26.43 -7.56
CA SER A 129 -14.71 -27.27 -7.53
C SER A 129 -14.58 -27.99 -6.19
N PRO A 130 -15.40 -29.02 -5.88
CA PRO A 130 -15.49 -29.63 -4.55
C PRO A 130 -14.21 -30.35 -4.10
N ASP A 131 -13.41 -30.81 -5.05
CA ASP A 131 -12.18 -31.55 -4.78
C ASP A 131 -10.93 -30.65 -4.70
N ILE A 132 -11.04 -29.40 -5.12
CA ILE A 132 -9.91 -28.46 -5.13
C ILE A 132 -9.96 -27.59 -3.86
N PRO A 133 -8.95 -27.66 -2.98
CA PRO A 133 -8.92 -26.80 -1.79
C PRO A 133 -8.80 -25.33 -2.14
N THR A 134 -9.46 -24.47 -1.37
CA THR A 134 -9.35 -23.02 -1.50
C THR A 134 -8.31 -22.48 -0.54
N VAL A 135 -7.38 -21.66 -1.02
CA VAL A 135 -6.49 -20.83 -0.22
C VAL A 135 -6.97 -19.38 -0.32
N VAL A 136 -7.15 -18.73 0.82
CA VAL A 136 -7.48 -17.30 0.86
C VAL A 136 -6.20 -16.48 0.98
N ILE A 137 -5.97 -15.54 0.08
CA ILE A 137 -4.98 -14.47 0.26
C ILE A 137 -5.74 -13.22 0.67
N SER A 138 -5.61 -12.86 1.94
CA SER A 138 -6.25 -11.68 2.50
C SER A 138 -5.27 -10.51 2.53
N GLU A 139 -5.65 -9.40 1.93
CA GLU A 139 -4.93 -8.15 2.17
C GLU A 139 -5.06 -7.78 3.66
N ALA A 140 -3.99 -7.28 4.26
CA ALA A 140 -3.85 -7.14 5.71
C ALA A 140 -4.96 -6.33 6.40
N PHE A 141 -5.51 -5.32 5.73
CA PHE A 141 -6.59 -4.47 6.27
C PHE A 141 -8.02 -4.97 5.94
N PHE A 142 -8.15 -6.10 5.24
CA PHE A 142 -9.45 -6.73 5.04
C PHE A 142 -9.87 -7.53 6.29
N HIS A 143 -10.50 -6.86 7.24
CA HIS A 143 -10.86 -7.47 8.53
C HIS A 143 -12.02 -8.48 8.44
N GLY A 144 -12.72 -8.54 7.32
CA GLY A 144 -13.83 -9.46 7.09
C GLY A 144 -13.48 -10.95 7.10
N ILE A 145 -12.20 -11.32 7.09
CA ILE A 145 -11.76 -12.71 7.25
C ILE A 145 -11.58 -13.10 8.72
N LEU A 146 -11.44 -12.12 9.62
CA LEU A 146 -11.11 -12.36 11.03
C LEU A 146 -12.15 -13.20 11.79
N PRO A 147 -13.47 -13.09 11.53
CA PRO A 147 -14.45 -13.95 12.18
C PRO A 147 -14.13 -15.46 12.08
N LEU A 148 -13.48 -15.88 10.98
CA LEU A 148 -13.01 -17.27 10.80
C LEU A 148 -12.10 -17.75 11.93
N TYR A 149 -11.25 -16.87 12.46
CA TYR A 149 -10.27 -17.21 13.50
C TYR A 149 -10.87 -17.12 14.91
N PHE A 150 -11.95 -16.39 15.05
CA PHE A 150 -12.62 -16.14 16.33
C PHE A 150 -13.91 -16.98 16.50
N GLY A 151 -13.99 -18.11 15.80
CA GLY A 151 -15.02 -19.15 16.05
C GLY A 151 -16.31 -18.96 15.25
N ALA A 152 -16.38 -18.02 14.31
CA ALA A 152 -17.54 -17.91 13.42
C ALA A 152 -17.65 -19.13 12.49
N ALA A 153 -18.87 -19.66 12.35
CA ALA A 153 -19.14 -20.82 11.53
C ALA A 153 -19.05 -20.51 10.03
N LEU A 154 -18.51 -21.45 9.29
CA LEU A 154 -18.64 -21.50 7.83
C LEU A 154 -19.99 -22.12 7.43
N PRO A 155 -20.47 -21.90 6.21
CA PRO A 155 -21.63 -22.61 5.68
C PRO A 155 -21.43 -24.13 5.70
N ASP A 156 -22.54 -24.88 5.83
CA ASP A 156 -22.49 -26.34 5.84
C ASP A 156 -21.79 -26.88 4.57
N GLY A 157 -20.90 -27.83 4.78
CA GLY A 157 -20.12 -28.46 3.71
C GLY A 157 -18.92 -27.64 3.19
N VAL A 158 -18.75 -26.39 3.60
CA VAL A 158 -17.61 -25.56 3.22
C VAL A 158 -16.38 -25.92 4.08
N LYS A 159 -15.32 -26.37 3.41
CA LYS A 159 -14.05 -26.69 4.08
C LYS A 159 -13.34 -25.41 4.55
N ARG A 160 -12.72 -25.47 5.74
CA ARG A 160 -11.92 -24.33 6.26
C ARG A 160 -10.72 -24.08 5.35
N PRO A 161 -10.58 -22.87 4.77
CA PRO A 161 -9.45 -22.57 3.91
C PRO A 161 -8.16 -22.38 4.73
N LYS A 162 -7.02 -22.62 4.09
CA LYS A 162 -5.74 -22.05 4.50
C LYS A 162 -5.71 -20.58 4.13
N THR A 163 -4.94 -19.78 4.88
CA THR A 163 -4.96 -18.32 4.67
C THR A 163 -3.56 -17.72 4.70
N LEU A 164 -3.32 -16.79 3.80
CA LEU A 164 -2.11 -15.97 3.71
C LEU A 164 -2.49 -14.50 3.90
N CYS A 165 -1.78 -13.77 4.76
CA CYS A 165 -1.90 -12.33 4.86
C CYS A 165 -0.97 -11.67 3.83
N LEU A 166 -1.48 -10.84 2.93
CA LEU A 166 -0.70 -10.01 2.02
C LEU A 166 -0.66 -8.57 2.55
N SER A 167 0.50 -8.12 2.99
CA SER A 167 0.70 -6.76 3.48
C SER A 167 1.25 -5.86 2.38
N VAL A 168 0.53 -4.80 2.08
CA VAL A 168 0.81 -3.82 1.02
C VAL A 168 1.15 -2.43 1.55
N THR A 169 1.31 -2.33 2.87
CA THR A 169 1.67 -1.14 3.64
C THR A 169 2.77 -1.49 4.64
N PRO A 170 3.37 -0.54 5.37
CA PRO A 170 4.26 -0.89 6.48
C PRO A 170 3.54 -1.80 7.49
N PRO A 171 4.20 -2.85 8.01
CA PRO A 171 3.55 -3.81 8.88
C PRO A 171 3.15 -3.19 10.23
N ALA A 172 1.84 -3.13 10.49
CA ALA A 172 1.27 -2.69 11.76
C ALA A 172 1.16 -3.90 12.73
N ILE A 173 2.30 -4.39 13.19
CA ILE A 173 2.41 -5.54 14.10
C ILE A 173 3.12 -5.09 15.37
N ARG A 174 2.49 -5.32 16.53
CA ARG A 174 3.09 -5.01 17.84
C ARG A 174 4.50 -5.57 17.97
N SER A 175 5.39 -4.77 18.56
CA SER A 175 6.79 -5.12 18.79
C SER A 175 7.26 -4.56 20.12
N VAL A 176 8.18 -5.26 20.77
CA VAL A 176 8.88 -4.71 21.94
C VAL A 176 9.84 -3.59 21.56
N ASP A 177 10.32 -3.58 20.31
CA ASP A 177 11.29 -2.62 19.78
C ASP A 177 10.63 -1.38 19.17
N LEU A 178 9.30 -1.39 18.96
CA LEU A 178 8.55 -0.32 18.28
C LEU A 178 7.39 0.19 19.15
N PRO A 179 7.10 1.49 19.11
CA PRO A 179 5.86 2.04 19.66
C PRO A 179 4.65 1.60 18.82
N PRO A 180 3.43 1.89 19.25
CA PRO A 180 2.23 1.74 18.43
C PRO A 180 2.40 2.41 17.07
N PHE A 181 1.77 1.82 16.04
CA PHE A 181 1.81 2.35 14.68
C PHE A 181 1.38 3.82 14.69
N GLY A 182 2.25 4.65 14.13
CA GLY A 182 2.01 6.08 14.03
C GLY A 182 2.50 6.93 15.19
N TYR A 183 2.81 6.41 16.34
CA TYR A 183 3.32 7.21 17.46
C TYR A 183 4.64 7.90 17.12
N PRO A 184 4.85 9.15 17.58
CA PRO A 184 6.05 9.94 17.26
C PRO A 184 7.27 9.53 18.08
N LEU A 185 7.42 8.24 18.36
CA LEU A 185 8.55 7.67 19.10
C LEU A 185 9.45 6.87 18.15
N PRO A 186 10.77 6.87 18.39
CA PRO A 186 11.71 6.14 17.54
C PRO A 186 11.73 4.65 17.87
N PHE A 187 12.15 3.84 16.89
CA PHE A 187 12.62 2.48 17.07
C PHE A 187 13.74 2.42 18.09
N SER A 188 13.75 1.40 18.98
CA SER A 188 14.82 1.19 19.93
C SER A 188 14.85 -0.23 20.48
N GLN A 189 16.02 -0.84 20.50
CA GLN A 189 16.29 -2.13 21.11
C GLN A 189 16.91 -2.03 22.52
N SER A 190 17.16 -0.82 23.04
CA SER A 190 17.63 -0.63 24.39
C SER A 190 16.56 -0.97 25.43
N SER A 191 16.95 -1.33 26.65
CA SER A 191 16.02 -1.61 27.76
C SER A 191 15.08 -0.43 28.05
N GLU A 192 15.62 0.80 28.03
CA GLU A 192 14.84 2.02 28.22
C GLU A 192 13.84 2.24 27.07
N GLY A 193 14.29 2.05 25.83
CA GLY A 193 13.43 2.18 24.64
C GLY A 193 12.28 1.17 24.66
N ARG A 194 12.54 -0.08 25.02
CA ARG A 194 11.50 -1.12 25.17
C ARG A 194 10.53 -0.81 26.31
N ALA A 195 11.00 -0.30 27.45
CA ALA A 195 10.13 0.11 28.54
C ALA A 195 9.22 1.29 28.10
N ARG A 196 9.78 2.28 27.39
CA ARG A 196 9.02 3.38 26.82
C ARG A 196 7.98 2.89 25.80
N ASN A 197 8.34 1.95 24.93
CA ASN A 197 7.42 1.38 23.94
C ASN A 197 6.30 0.60 24.62
N ALA A 198 6.58 -0.17 25.67
CA ALA A 198 5.56 -0.87 26.45
C ALA A 198 4.55 0.12 27.06
N GLN A 199 5.02 1.20 27.70
CA GLN A 199 4.15 2.25 28.23
C GLN A 199 3.31 2.91 27.12
N ALA A 200 3.89 3.16 25.94
CA ALA A 200 3.16 3.72 24.80
C ALA A 200 2.05 2.77 24.33
N TRP A 201 2.28 1.45 24.32
CA TRP A 201 1.27 0.45 24.00
C TRP A 201 0.14 0.39 25.03
N ASP A 202 0.45 0.58 26.32
CA ASP A 202 -0.57 0.61 27.38
C ASP A 202 -1.47 1.86 27.21
N ILE A 203 -0.87 3.04 27.01
CA ILE A 203 -1.61 4.29 26.73
C ILE A 203 -2.48 4.16 25.48
N PHE A 204 -1.91 3.64 24.38
CA PHE A 204 -2.64 3.43 23.14
C PHE A 204 -3.83 2.48 23.33
N GLY A 205 -3.65 1.42 24.12
CA GLY A 205 -4.73 0.49 24.46
C GLY A 205 -5.87 1.15 25.23
N GLU A 206 -5.58 2.08 26.14
CA GLU A 206 -6.57 2.87 26.85
C GLU A 206 -7.30 3.85 25.92
N GLU A 207 -6.55 4.62 25.13
CA GLU A 207 -7.08 5.60 24.17
C GLU A 207 -7.96 4.96 23.09
N THR A 208 -7.64 3.74 22.66
CA THR A 208 -8.38 3.00 21.63
C THR A 208 -9.40 1.98 22.18
N SER A 209 -9.69 2.03 23.47
CA SER A 209 -10.59 1.06 24.12
C SER A 209 -12.01 1.04 23.53
N SER A 210 -12.52 2.16 23.06
CA SER A 210 -13.81 2.26 22.36
C SER A 210 -13.80 1.51 21.03
N LEU A 211 -12.74 1.66 20.24
CA LEU A 211 -12.55 0.92 18.97
C LEU A 211 -12.40 -0.58 19.21
N LYS A 212 -11.69 -0.98 20.27
CA LYS A 212 -11.61 -2.39 20.66
C LYS A 212 -13.00 -2.95 20.99
N LYS A 213 -13.85 -2.22 21.73
CA LYS A 213 -15.22 -2.64 22.01
C LYS A 213 -16.06 -2.75 20.73
N LEU A 214 -15.92 -1.80 19.81
CA LEU A 214 -16.57 -1.85 18.50
C LEU A 214 -16.08 -3.09 17.72
N PHE A 215 -14.79 -3.34 17.68
CA PHE A 215 -14.22 -4.50 17.01
C PHE A 215 -14.82 -5.82 17.54
N HIS A 216 -14.86 -6.00 18.86
CA HIS A 216 -15.50 -7.17 19.49
C HIS A 216 -16.98 -7.27 19.13
N SER A 217 -17.71 -6.15 19.14
CA SER A 217 -19.13 -6.10 18.75
C SER A 217 -19.33 -6.55 17.30
N LYS A 218 -18.50 -6.07 16.38
CA LYS A 218 -18.58 -6.43 14.95
C LYS A 218 -18.17 -7.88 14.67
N LEU A 219 -17.20 -8.39 15.41
CA LEU A 219 -16.85 -9.82 15.38
C LEU A 219 -18.01 -10.69 15.90
N ALA A 220 -18.65 -10.30 17.01
CA ALA A 220 -19.82 -11.01 17.57
C ALA A 220 -21.01 -10.98 16.58
N GLU A 221 -21.30 -9.84 15.95
CA GLU A 221 -22.30 -9.72 14.89
C GLU A 221 -22.02 -10.63 13.71
N ALA A 222 -20.73 -10.85 13.38
CA ALA A 222 -20.29 -11.79 12.36
C ALA A 222 -20.30 -13.27 12.81
N GLY A 223 -20.68 -13.56 14.07
CA GLY A 223 -20.81 -14.91 14.63
C GLY A 223 -19.56 -15.41 15.37
N ALA A 224 -18.61 -14.56 15.69
CA ALA A 224 -17.44 -14.95 16.50
C ALA A 224 -17.87 -15.29 17.95
N THR A 225 -17.21 -16.32 18.53
CA THR A 225 -17.49 -16.85 19.89
C THR A 225 -16.41 -16.46 20.92
N HIS A 226 -15.28 -15.96 20.45
CA HIS A 226 -14.18 -15.42 21.27
C HIS A 226 -13.53 -14.23 20.55
N PHE A 227 -12.67 -13.48 21.25
CA PHE A 227 -12.21 -12.19 20.79
C PHE A 227 -10.73 -11.97 21.07
N PRO A 228 -10.01 -11.16 20.25
CA PRO A 228 -8.60 -10.83 20.50
C PRO A 228 -8.44 -10.06 21.82
N SER A 229 -7.36 -10.36 22.55
CA SER A 229 -7.09 -9.71 23.85
C SER A 229 -6.37 -8.38 23.72
N GLY A 230 -5.58 -8.20 22.66
CA GLY A 230 -4.76 -7.01 22.42
C GLY A 230 -5.55 -5.74 22.08
N PRO A 231 -4.89 -4.60 21.98
CA PRO A 231 -5.48 -3.36 21.46
C PRO A 231 -5.71 -3.47 19.93
N ILE A 232 -6.38 -2.48 19.36
CA ILE A 232 -6.49 -2.31 17.90
C ILE A 232 -5.08 -2.13 17.31
N LEU A 233 -4.87 -2.59 16.09
CA LEU A 233 -3.59 -2.48 15.35
C LEU A 233 -2.40 -3.15 16.05
N ASP A 234 -2.65 -4.16 16.89
CA ASP A 234 -1.59 -4.97 17.52
C ASP A 234 -0.98 -6.03 16.58
N GLY A 235 -1.54 -6.17 15.38
CA GLY A 235 -1.13 -7.15 14.39
C GLY A 235 -1.99 -8.41 14.36
N THR A 236 -3.09 -8.48 15.10
CA THR A 236 -4.04 -9.61 15.06
C THR A 236 -4.47 -9.94 13.63
N ASN A 237 -4.71 -8.92 12.80
CA ASN A 237 -5.06 -9.07 11.37
C ASN A 237 -3.92 -9.63 10.49
N TYR A 238 -2.69 -9.67 10.99
CA TYR A 238 -1.55 -10.32 10.35
C TYR A 238 -1.32 -11.73 10.93
N THR A 239 -1.21 -11.80 12.25
CA THR A 239 -0.74 -13.00 12.95
C THR A 239 -1.77 -14.12 13.04
N SER A 240 -3.03 -13.85 12.71
CA SER A 240 -4.08 -14.87 12.62
C SER A 240 -3.94 -15.79 11.40
N HIS A 241 -3.13 -15.44 10.42
CA HIS A 241 -2.94 -16.20 9.18
C HIS A 241 -1.84 -17.27 9.28
N ASP A 242 -1.90 -18.28 8.38
CA ASP A 242 -0.89 -19.36 8.30
C ASP A 242 0.49 -18.82 7.84
N ALA A 243 0.52 -17.74 7.06
CA ALA A 243 1.75 -17.01 6.70
C ALA A 243 1.47 -15.51 6.49
N ILE A 244 2.50 -14.69 6.69
CA ILE A 244 2.46 -13.23 6.48
C ILE A 244 3.44 -12.88 5.36
N LEU A 245 2.93 -12.30 4.30
CA LEU A 245 3.64 -11.93 3.08
C LEU A 245 3.75 -10.40 3.00
N GLN A 246 4.91 -9.85 3.34
CA GLN A 246 5.15 -8.41 3.32
C GLN A 246 5.72 -7.98 1.97
N ILE A 247 5.02 -7.14 1.22
CA ILE A 247 5.61 -6.40 0.09
C ILE A 247 6.58 -5.37 0.67
N GLY A 248 7.86 -5.61 0.50
CA GLY A 248 8.95 -4.81 1.05
C GLY A 248 10.23 -5.61 1.20
N VAL A 249 11.31 -4.93 1.59
CA VAL A 249 12.62 -5.52 1.83
C VAL A 249 13.08 -5.29 3.26
N PRO A 250 13.88 -6.22 3.86
CA PRO A 250 14.44 -6.06 5.20
C PRO A 250 15.15 -4.71 5.41
N SER A 251 15.92 -4.25 4.43
CA SER A 251 16.68 -3.00 4.52
C SER A 251 15.83 -1.73 4.53
N PHE A 252 14.54 -1.80 4.19
CA PHE A 252 13.60 -0.68 4.32
C PHE A 252 12.93 -0.64 5.70
N GLU A 253 12.82 -1.81 6.38
CA GLU A 253 12.17 -1.94 7.68
C GLU A 253 13.16 -1.83 8.84
N TYR A 254 12.62 -1.60 10.05
CA TYR A 254 13.40 -1.65 11.27
C TYR A 254 13.86 -3.08 11.58
N PRO A 255 15.10 -3.30 12.02
CA PRO A 255 15.62 -4.63 12.35
C PRO A 255 15.11 -5.10 13.71
N ARG A 256 13.78 -5.21 13.86
CA ARG A 256 13.16 -5.63 15.12
C ARG A 256 13.50 -7.09 15.46
N SER A 257 13.62 -7.37 16.76
CA SER A 257 14.05 -8.68 17.27
C SER A 257 12.93 -9.72 17.35
N ASP A 258 11.66 -9.31 17.19
CA ASP A 258 10.47 -10.10 17.48
C ASP A 258 9.52 -10.24 16.29
N TRP A 259 10.08 -10.46 15.08
CA TRP A 259 9.25 -10.81 13.93
C TRP A 259 8.45 -12.09 14.19
N PRO A 260 7.16 -12.16 13.84
CA PRO A 260 6.40 -13.40 13.88
C PRO A 260 7.08 -14.49 13.05
N GLN A 261 7.07 -15.73 13.52
CA GLN A 261 7.74 -16.86 12.86
C GLN A 261 7.25 -17.09 11.42
N GLN A 262 5.96 -16.82 11.15
CA GLN A 262 5.34 -16.97 9.83
C GLN A 262 5.53 -15.74 8.92
N PHE A 263 6.29 -14.72 9.35
CA PHE A 263 6.53 -13.50 8.60
C PHE A 263 7.65 -13.68 7.57
N GLN A 264 7.45 -13.16 6.35
CA GLN A 264 8.49 -13.13 5.34
C GLN A 264 8.36 -11.87 4.45
N PHE A 265 9.51 -11.30 4.09
CA PHE A 265 9.59 -10.27 3.07
C PHE A 265 9.53 -10.89 1.68
N LEU A 266 8.79 -10.24 0.78
CA LEU A 266 8.66 -10.66 -0.62
C LEU A 266 9.60 -9.93 -1.58
N GLY A 267 10.14 -8.79 -1.18
CA GLY A 267 10.61 -7.75 -2.09
C GLY A 267 9.47 -6.79 -2.41
N PHE A 268 9.78 -5.65 -2.99
CA PHE A 268 8.75 -4.78 -3.59
C PHE A 268 8.25 -5.42 -4.89
N LEU A 269 7.08 -4.95 -5.36
CA LEU A 269 6.56 -5.44 -6.64
C LEU A 269 7.50 -5.03 -7.78
N PRO A 270 7.94 -5.96 -8.63
CA PRO A 270 8.80 -5.64 -9.76
C PRO A 270 8.06 -4.71 -10.74
N LEU A 271 8.80 -3.92 -11.50
CA LEU A 271 8.22 -3.10 -12.56
C LEU A 271 7.45 -3.99 -13.54
N GLY A 272 6.26 -3.53 -13.96
CA GLY A 272 5.54 -4.17 -15.06
C GLY A 272 6.29 -3.97 -16.39
N ALA A 273 6.11 -4.88 -17.34
CA ALA A 273 6.57 -4.61 -18.69
C ALA A 273 5.89 -3.33 -19.22
N PRO A 274 6.64 -2.43 -19.90
CA PRO A 274 6.01 -1.29 -20.56
C PRO A 274 4.92 -1.76 -21.53
N PRO A 275 3.83 -0.98 -21.67
CA PRO A 275 2.80 -1.31 -22.66
C PRO A 275 3.42 -1.53 -24.06
N PRO A 276 2.97 -2.51 -24.84
CA PRO A 276 3.57 -2.84 -26.15
C PRO A 276 3.67 -1.65 -27.12
N ASN A 277 2.76 -0.68 -27.01
CA ASN A 277 2.71 0.54 -27.82
C ASN A 277 3.23 1.77 -27.07
N GLY A 278 4.01 1.58 -26.00
CA GLY A 278 4.44 2.65 -25.10
C GLY A 278 3.31 3.12 -24.19
N TYR A 279 3.63 4.07 -23.30
CA TYR A 279 2.63 4.66 -22.39
C TYR A 279 1.67 5.55 -23.19
N PRO A 280 0.35 5.42 -22.98
CA PRO A 280 -0.64 6.24 -23.67
C PRO A 280 -0.63 7.68 -23.11
N ASN A 281 -1.09 8.63 -23.94
CA ASN A 281 -1.33 10.01 -23.53
C ASN A 281 -0.12 10.73 -22.93
N LEU A 282 1.07 10.53 -23.52
CA LEU A 282 2.25 11.30 -23.13
C LEU A 282 2.04 12.78 -23.40
N PRO A 283 2.47 13.69 -22.49
CA PRO A 283 2.31 15.13 -22.67
C PRO A 283 3.08 15.66 -23.88
N SER A 284 2.65 16.78 -24.46
CA SER A 284 3.30 17.42 -25.62
C SER A 284 4.76 17.82 -25.39
N TRP A 285 5.17 18.02 -24.15
CA TRP A 285 6.54 18.33 -23.74
C TRP A 285 7.42 17.08 -23.51
N TRP A 286 6.94 15.89 -23.80
CA TRP A 286 7.66 14.64 -23.49
C TRP A 286 9.07 14.58 -24.12
N ASP A 287 9.21 15.00 -25.38
CA ASP A 287 10.50 15.03 -26.05
C ASP A 287 11.50 16.01 -25.39
N GLN A 288 10.99 17.10 -24.82
CA GLN A 288 11.81 18.04 -24.04
C GLN A 288 12.36 17.35 -22.78
N LEU A 289 11.55 16.53 -22.07
CA LEU A 289 12.00 15.79 -20.91
C LEU A 289 13.06 14.75 -21.29
N THR A 290 12.81 13.94 -22.32
CA THR A 290 13.70 12.82 -22.68
C THR A 290 15.03 13.28 -23.26
N SER A 291 15.09 14.50 -23.82
CA SER A 291 16.32 15.09 -24.38
C SER A 291 17.07 16.01 -23.42
N THR A 292 16.52 16.33 -22.26
CA THR A 292 17.16 17.27 -21.32
C THR A 292 18.48 16.75 -20.78
N LYS A 293 19.42 17.67 -20.54
CA LYS A 293 20.68 17.40 -19.81
C LYS A 293 20.61 17.88 -18.35
N LYS A 294 19.49 18.45 -17.95
CA LYS A 294 19.28 18.95 -16.59
C LYS A 294 18.97 17.79 -15.66
N ARG A 295 19.19 17.99 -14.36
CA ARG A 295 18.71 17.06 -13.35
C ARG A 295 17.19 17.14 -13.25
N VAL A 296 16.51 16.03 -13.26
CA VAL A 296 15.05 15.97 -13.25
C VAL A 296 14.54 15.72 -11.85
N VAL A 297 13.67 16.59 -11.36
CA VAL A 297 12.91 16.42 -10.11
C VAL A 297 11.45 16.19 -10.47
N VAL A 298 10.93 15.03 -10.12
CA VAL A 298 9.51 14.70 -10.33
C VAL A 298 8.75 14.95 -9.03
N VAL A 299 7.58 15.60 -9.10
CA VAL A 299 6.71 15.81 -7.93
C VAL A 299 5.28 15.38 -8.23
N ALA A 300 4.67 14.63 -7.28
CA ALA A 300 3.25 14.28 -7.28
C ALA A 300 2.71 14.05 -5.87
N GLN A 301 1.37 14.15 -5.70
CA GLN A 301 0.70 14.00 -4.41
C GLN A 301 -0.21 12.76 -4.33
N GLY A 302 -0.26 11.94 -5.38
CA GLY A 302 -1.18 10.79 -5.48
C GLY A 302 -2.59 11.22 -5.89
N THR A 303 -3.60 10.45 -5.50
CA THR A 303 -4.99 10.60 -5.98
C THR A 303 -5.99 11.03 -4.89
N VAL A 304 -5.58 11.04 -3.62
CA VAL A 304 -6.46 11.37 -2.48
C VAL A 304 -6.23 12.80 -1.99
N GLU A 305 -4.99 13.17 -1.71
CA GLU A 305 -4.61 14.52 -1.27
C GLU A 305 -4.04 15.27 -2.47
N THR A 306 -4.90 15.99 -3.19
CA THR A 306 -4.57 16.55 -4.51
C THR A 306 -4.53 18.07 -4.55
N ASP A 307 -4.55 18.75 -3.39
CA ASP A 307 -4.35 20.21 -3.36
C ASP A 307 -2.90 20.55 -3.77
N PRO A 308 -2.66 21.17 -4.92
CA PRO A 308 -1.30 21.45 -5.39
C PRO A 308 -0.54 22.42 -4.49
N ASN A 309 -1.26 23.19 -3.66
CA ASN A 309 -0.65 24.12 -2.70
C ASN A 309 0.10 23.39 -1.57
N ASP A 310 -0.20 22.11 -1.32
CA ASP A 310 0.44 21.38 -0.25
C ASP A 310 1.89 21.02 -0.59
N LEU A 311 2.20 20.59 -1.82
CA LEU A 311 3.54 20.09 -2.18
C LEU A 311 3.99 20.48 -3.60
N ILE A 312 3.12 20.41 -4.59
CA ILE A 312 3.48 20.62 -6.00
C ILE A 312 3.97 22.06 -6.22
N ILE A 313 3.15 23.05 -5.86
CA ILE A 313 3.50 24.46 -6.01
C ILE A 313 4.72 24.84 -5.20
N PRO A 314 4.81 24.49 -3.89
CA PRO A 314 6.03 24.74 -3.10
C PRO A 314 7.30 24.13 -3.71
N THR A 315 7.20 22.96 -4.36
CA THR A 315 8.35 22.32 -5.01
C THR A 315 8.77 23.10 -6.27
N ILE A 316 7.81 23.53 -7.09
CA ILE A 316 8.09 24.37 -8.26
C ILE A 316 8.77 25.68 -7.81
N GLU A 317 8.25 26.33 -6.77
CA GLU A 317 8.80 27.58 -6.23
C GLU A 317 10.21 27.39 -5.65
N ALA A 318 10.46 26.30 -4.91
CA ALA A 318 11.78 26.00 -4.34
C ALA A 318 12.88 25.85 -5.42
N LEU A 319 12.49 25.45 -6.62
CA LEU A 319 13.41 25.21 -7.74
C LEU A 319 13.31 26.25 -8.86
N ARG A 320 12.52 27.32 -8.70
CA ARG A 320 12.25 28.32 -9.73
C ARG A 320 13.50 28.92 -10.36
N GLU A 321 14.50 29.22 -9.56
CA GLU A 321 15.75 29.88 -9.98
C GLU A 321 16.88 28.87 -10.35
N ARG A 322 16.55 27.58 -10.44
CA ARG A 322 17.53 26.51 -10.72
C ARG A 322 17.55 26.17 -12.21
N ASP A 323 18.45 26.82 -12.97
CA ASP A 323 18.63 26.56 -14.40
C ASP A 323 19.16 25.17 -14.73
N ASP A 324 19.83 24.51 -13.76
CA ASP A 324 20.35 23.14 -13.86
C ASP A 324 19.33 22.04 -13.57
N VAL A 325 18.10 22.41 -13.17
CA VAL A 325 17.03 21.48 -12.81
C VAL A 325 15.84 21.61 -13.74
N GLN A 326 15.24 20.48 -14.10
CA GLN A 326 13.93 20.38 -14.74
C GLN A 326 12.93 19.78 -13.74
N VAL A 327 11.85 20.50 -13.44
CA VAL A 327 10.77 19.99 -12.61
C VAL A 327 9.71 19.34 -13.51
N VAL A 328 9.22 18.15 -13.13
CA VAL A 328 8.04 17.51 -13.72
C VAL A 328 6.98 17.41 -12.64
N ALA A 329 5.90 18.16 -12.78
CA ALA A 329 4.79 18.19 -11.83
C ALA A 329 3.57 17.41 -12.36
N ILE A 330 3.11 16.42 -11.59
CA ILE A 330 1.98 15.56 -11.93
C ILE A 330 0.84 15.86 -10.95
N MET A 331 -0.28 16.37 -11.45
CA MET A 331 -1.41 16.83 -10.63
C MET A 331 -2.23 15.68 -10.03
N GLY A 332 -2.10 14.45 -10.55
CA GLY A 332 -2.69 13.22 -10.01
C GLY A 332 -4.14 12.94 -10.44
N ARG A 333 -4.82 13.85 -11.09
CA ARG A 333 -6.18 13.67 -11.62
C ARG A 333 -6.31 14.20 -13.04
N LYS A 334 -6.98 13.44 -13.91
CA LYS A 334 -7.24 13.87 -15.29
C LYS A 334 -7.98 15.20 -15.34
N GLY A 335 -7.50 16.11 -16.17
CA GLY A 335 -8.06 17.44 -16.32
C GLY A 335 -7.66 18.44 -15.23
N ALA A 336 -6.89 18.04 -14.21
CA ALA A 336 -6.41 18.95 -13.18
C ALA A 336 -5.36 19.92 -13.74
N THR A 337 -5.45 21.19 -13.34
CA THR A 337 -4.56 22.27 -13.73
C THR A 337 -3.98 22.99 -12.51
N LEU A 338 -2.89 23.70 -12.69
CA LEU A 338 -2.44 24.65 -11.68
C LEU A 338 -3.50 25.74 -11.44
N PRO A 339 -3.57 26.31 -10.23
CA PRO A 339 -4.52 27.37 -9.92
C PRO A 339 -4.38 28.58 -10.84
N ASP A 340 -5.50 29.23 -11.13
CA ASP A 340 -5.53 30.47 -11.91
C ASP A 340 -4.62 31.53 -11.30
N GLY A 341 -3.84 32.20 -12.15
CA GLY A 341 -2.88 33.23 -11.73
C GLY A 341 -1.53 32.71 -11.23
N PHE A 342 -1.33 31.40 -11.10
CA PHE A 342 -0.01 30.86 -10.79
C PHE A 342 0.93 30.98 -12.01
N ALA A 343 2.01 31.76 -11.87
CA ALA A 343 3.01 31.89 -12.91
C ALA A 343 3.93 30.67 -12.96
N GLN A 344 3.68 29.77 -13.90
CA GLN A 344 4.50 28.58 -14.10
C GLN A 344 5.97 28.95 -14.37
N SER A 345 6.88 28.29 -13.69
CA SER A 345 8.33 28.47 -13.89
C SER A 345 8.78 27.92 -15.26
N ARG A 346 9.81 28.55 -15.86
CA ARG A 346 10.39 28.11 -17.14
C ARG A 346 10.95 26.68 -17.11
N ASN A 347 11.38 26.23 -15.94
CA ASN A 347 11.94 24.89 -15.74
C ASN A 347 10.90 23.88 -15.24
N ALA A 348 9.60 24.22 -15.21
CA ALA A 348 8.53 23.31 -14.80
C ALA A 348 7.72 22.80 -15.99
N LEU A 349 7.62 21.49 -16.11
CA LEU A 349 6.73 20.76 -17.02
C LEU A 349 5.57 20.21 -16.20
N VAL A 350 4.34 20.55 -16.55
CA VAL A 350 3.15 20.19 -15.78
C VAL A 350 2.23 19.32 -16.62
N THR A 351 1.65 18.32 -15.98
CA THR A 351 0.61 17.47 -16.57
C THR A 351 -0.43 17.07 -15.51
N ASP A 352 -1.62 16.79 -15.95
CA ASP A 352 -2.73 16.36 -15.12
C ASP A 352 -2.52 14.93 -14.59
N TYR A 353 -2.10 14.02 -15.47
CA TYR A 353 -1.84 12.62 -15.14
C TYR A 353 -0.69 12.06 -15.97
N LEU A 354 0.15 11.24 -15.34
CA LEU A 354 1.24 10.51 -15.99
C LEU A 354 1.57 9.24 -15.19
N HIS A 355 1.81 8.15 -15.90
CA HIS A 355 2.29 6.93 -15.26
C HIS A 355 3.67 7.14 -14.65
N TYR A 356 3.84 6.81 -13.38
CA TYR A 356 5.13 6.95 -12.68
C TYR A 356 6.23 6.15 -13.36
N ASP A 357 5.93 4.92 -13.84
CA ASP A 357 6.90 4.08 -14.54
C ASP A 357 7.37 4.66 -15.89
N ALA A 358 6.63 5.61 -16.46
CA ALA A 358 7.07 6.33 -17.66
C ALA A 358 8.10 7.41 -17.33
N VAL A 359 7.92 8.14 -16.24
CA VAL A 359 8.70 9.34 -15.92
C VAL A 359 9.87 9.11 -14.98
N LEU A 360 9.72 8.18 -14.00
CA LEU A 360 10.74 7.92 -12.99
C LEU A 360 12.10 7.40 -13.56
N PRO A 361 12.16 6.71 -14.70
CA PRO A 361 13.46 6.41 -15.33
C PRO A 361 14.34 7.64 -15.64
N TYR A 362 13.74 8.81 -15.76
CA TYR A 362 14.44 10.07 -16.02
C TYR A 362 14.70 10.86 -14.74
N ALA A 363 14.08 10.48 -13.62
CA ALA A 363 14.13 11.24 -12.38
C ALA A 363 15.47 11.09 -11.63
N HIS A 364 15.96 12.18 -11.07
CA HIS A 364 17.07 12.23 -10.12
C HIS A 364 16.59 12.32 -8.68
N VAL A 365 15.41 12.91 -8.47
CA VAL A 365 14.71 12.97 -7.17
C VAL A 365 13.22 12.79 -7.39
N TRP A 366 12.59 12.01 -6.53
CA TRP A 366 11.15 11.79 -6.46
C TRP A 366 10.57 12.50 -5.23
N VAL A 367 9.75 13.52 -5.45
CA VAL A 367 9.06 14.29 -4.39
C VAL A 367 7.62 13.82 -4.30
N HIS A 368 7.18 13.36 -3.14
CA HIS A 368 5.81 12.87 -2.99
C HIS A 368 5.28 12.94 -1.55
N ASN A 369 3.98 12.74 -1.38
CA ASN A 369 3.29 12.83 -0.10
C ASN A 369 3.40 11.58 0.81
N GLY A 370 4.26 10.64 0.53
CA GLY A 370 4.59 9.54 1.43
C GLY A 370 3.71 8.30 1.34
N GLY A 371 2.85 8.16 0.33
CA GLY A 371 2.13 6.91 0.12
C GLY A 371 3.06 5.74 -0.17
N TYR A 372 2.78 4.55 0.40
CA TYR A 372 3.65 3.36 0.26
C TYR A 372 3.87 2.96 -1.21
N GLY A 373 2.82 3.06 -2.04
CA GLY A 373 2.92 2.82 -3.49
C GLY A 373 3.93 3.74 -4.18
N ALA A 374 3.98 5.04 -3.83
CA ALA A 374 4.95 5.97 -4.41
C ALA A 374 6.39 5.63 -4.02
N ILE A 375 6.61 5.19 -2.77
CA ILE A 375 7.91 4.69 -2.30
C ILE A 375 8.32 3.45 -3.10
N THR A 376 7.40 2.52 -3.30
CA THR A 376 7.63 1.30 -4.10
C THR A 376 8.14 1.64 -5.51
N HIS A 377 7.48 2.58 -6.20
CA HIS A 377 7.93 3.05 -7.51
C HIS A 377 9.33 3.69 -7.45
N GLY A 378 9.58 4.54 -6.45
CA GLY A 378 10.90 5.16 -6.29
C GLY A 378 12.02 4.15 -6.09
N ILE A 379 11.82 3.13 -5.25
CA ILE A 379 12.80 2.06 -5.03
C ILE A 379 12.98 1.23 -6.29
N ALA A 380 11.89 0.83 -6.96
CA ALA A 380 11.95 0.04 -8.18
C ALA A 380 12.71 0.73 -9.32
N HIS A 381 12.63 2.06 -9.39
CA HIS A 381 13.40 2.86 -10.37
C HIS A 381 14.76 3.34 -9.83
N GLY A 382 15.12 3.04 -8.58
CA GLY A 382 16.36 3.50 -7.97
C GLY A 382 16.43 5.02 -7.80
N VAL A 383 15.30 5.70 -7.54
CA VAL A 383 15.23 7.16 -7.43
C VAL A 383 15.16 7.56 -5.95
N PRO A 384 16.13 8.35 -5.44
CA PRO A 384 16.08 8.87 -4.08
C PRO A 384 14.94 9.88 -3.91
N MET A 385 14.49 10.07 -2.65
CA MET A 385 13.21 10.70 -2.38
C MET A 385 13.31 11.91 -1.45
N VAL A 386 12.40 12.87 -1.65
CA VAL A 386 12.00 13.86 -0.66
C VAL A 386 10.53 13.63 -0.35
N VAL A 387 10.21 13.25 0.89
CA VAL A 387 8.90 12.77 1.25
C VAL A 387 8.24 13.70 2.26
N ALA A 388 7.07 14.22 1.87
CA ALA A 388 6.17 15.01 2.71
C ALA A 388 4.90 14.20 2.94
N GLY A 389 4.23 14.37 4.06
CA GLY A 389 2.93 13.75 4.26
C GLY A 389 2.65 13.42 5.70
N GLU A 390 1.39 13.43 5.97
CA GLU A 390 0.77 13.13 7.24
C GLU A 390 -0.56 12.42 6.98
N GLY A 391 -1.08 11.71 7.96
CA GLY A 391 -2.31 10.94 7.79
C GLY A 391 -2.07 9.50 7.29
N GLN A 392 -2.97 8.60 7.63
CA GLN A 392 -2.94 7.17 7.30
C GLN A 392 -1.58 6.51 7.66
N ASP A 393 -0.92 5.86 6.72
CA ASP A 393 0.39 5.20 6.88
C ASP A 393 1.59 6.12 6.58
N LYS A 394 1.35 7.33 6.08
CA LYS A 394 2.41 8.23 5.59
C LYS A 394 3.47 8.59 6.64
N PRO A 395 3.14 8.87 7.93
CA PRO A 395 4.16 9.14 8.94
C PRO A 395 5.11 7.95 9.15
N GLU A 396 4.60 6.73 9.09
CA GLU A 396 5.42 5.53 9.19
C GLU A 396 6.33 5.35 7.96
N ASN A 397 5.84 5.70 6.79
CA ASN A 397 6.60 5.71 5.55
C ASN A 397 7.72 6.75 5.58
N VAL A 398 7.44 7.98 6.02
CA VAL A 398 8.41 9.06 6.17
C VAL A 398 9.56 8.66 7.12
N LYS A 399 9.23 8.04 8.26
CA LYS A 399 10.23 7.52 9.21
C LYS A 399 11.13 6.46 8.57
N ARG A 400 10.56 5.53 7.78
CA ARG A 400 11.31 4.46 7.10
C ARG A 400 12.21 4.99 5.99
N VAL A 401 11.77 5.99 5.23
CA VAL A 401 12.61 6.68 4.23
C VAL A 401 13.85 7.29 4.89
N ARG A 402 13.66 7.95 6.05
CA ARG A 402 14.80 8.49 6.84
C ARG A 402 15.68 7.39 7.38
N PHE A 403 15.10 6.36 7.98
CA PHE A 403 15.81 5.25 8.62
C PHE A 403 16.62 4.45 7.60
N SER A 404 16.03 4.11 6.46
CA SER A 404 16.68 3.35 5.39
C SER A 404 17.73 4.16 4.61
N GLY A 405 17.74 5.49 4.76
CA GLY A 405 18.71 6.36 4.10
C GLY A 405 18.48 6.57 2.61
N ILE A 406 17.27 6.31 2.11
CA ILE A 406 16.95 6.48 0.67
C ILE A 406 16.44 7.88 0.33
N GLY A 407 16.33 8.76 1.32
CA GLY A 407 15.82 10.11 1.10
C GLY A 407 15.66 10.93 2.36
N VAL A 408 15.04 12.09 2.21
CA VAL A 408 14.71 13.03 3.27
C VAL A 408 13.20 13.02 3.52
N GLY A 409 12.82 12.87 4.79
CA GLY A 409 11.43 13.00 5.22
C GLY A 409 11.19 14.37 5.84
N LEU A 410 10.20 15.10 5.41
CA LEU A 410 9.92 16.47 5.87
C LEU A 410 9.10 16.52 7.16
N GLY A 411 8.31 15.46 7.45
CA GLY A 411 7.50 15.36 8.68
C GLY A 411 6.35 16.37 8.74
N THR A 412 5.93 16.85 7.58
CA THR A 412 4.77 17.74 7.40
C THR A 412 4.22 17.53 5.99
N PRO A 413 2.90 17.62 5.78
CA PRO A 413 2.30 17.54 4.44
C PRO A 413 2.41 18.87 3.68
N ARG A 414 2.67 19.98 4.40
CA ARG A 414 2.79 21.34 3.85
C ARG A 414 4.15 21.93 4.17
N PRO A 415 5.23 21.45 3.54
CA PRO A 415 6.57 21.97 3.78
C PRO A 415 6.71 23.39 3.23
N GLY A 416 7.39 24.25 3.97
CA GLY A 416 7.78 25.55 3.47
C GLY A 416 8.80 25.45 2.33
N ILE A 417 8.81 26.43 1.45
CA ILE A 417 9.69 26.51 0.26
C ILE A 417 11.16 26.33 0.63
N GLU A 418 11.62 26.97 1.72
CA GLU A 418 13.00 26.89 2.15
C GLU A 418 13.38 25.48 2.63
N ASN A 419 12.50 24.80 3.37
CA ASN A 419 12.73 23.42 3.81
C ASN A 419 12.81 22.46 2.61
N LEU A 420 11.96 22.67 1.60
CA LEU A 420 12.02 21.91 0.34
C LEU A 420 13.35 22.15 -0.37
N LYS A 421 13.76 23.40 -0.52
CA LYS A 421 15.02 23.77 -1.16
C LYS A 421 16.22 23.08 -0.49
N ILE A 422 16.34 23.19 0.83
CA ILE A 422 17.39 22.53 1.61
C ILE A 422 17.37 21.01 1.40
N SER A 423 16.17 20.39 1.42
CA SER A 423 16.02 18.95 1.29
C SER A 423 16.34 18.45 -0.14
N LEU A 424 15.91 19.20 -1.14
CA LEU A 424 16.19 18.92 -2.55
C LEU A 424 17.68 19.06 -2.86
N ASP A 425 18.33 20.13 -2.35
CA ASP A 425 19.77 20.33 -2.51
C ASP A 425 20.56 19.20 -1.84
N ALA A 426 20.14 18.76 -0.65
CA ALA A 426 20.76 17.63 0.04
C ALA A 426 20.68 16.34 -0.78
N VAL A 427 19.48 15.99 -1.30
CA VAL A 427 19.29 14.74 -2.04
C VAL A 427 19.97 14.81 -3.42
N LEU A 428 19.93 15.94 -4.11
CA LEU A 428 20.61 16.15 -5.38
C LEU A 428 22.14 16.19 -5.24
N GLY A 429 22.66 16.65 -4.11
CA GLY A 429 24.09 16.84 -3.86
C GLY A 429 24.80 15.66 -3.21
N ASP A 430 24.09 14.71 -2.62
CA ASP A 430 24.67 13.60 -1.86
C ASP A 430 24.38 12.23 -2.54
N ALA A 431 25.39 11.68 -3.17
CA ALA A 431 25.31 10.40 -3.87
C ALA A 431 24.95 9.21 -2.94
N ARG A 432 25.09 9.35 -1.62
CA ARG A 432 24.75 8.28 -0.67
C ARG A 432 23.27 7.88 -0.76
N PHE A 433 22.36 8.83 -1.00
CA PHE A 433 20.94 8.53 -1.19
C PHE A 433 20.72 7.63 -2.41
N LYS A 434 21.36 7.95 -3.54
CA LYS A 434 21.27 7.13 -4.76
C LYS A 434 21.85 5.74 -4.54
N THR A 435 23.05 5.66 -3.97
CA THR A 435 23.68 4.37 -3.64
C THR A 435 22.78 3.53 -2.74
N ARG A 436 22.14 4.15 -1.74
CA ARG A 436 21.30 3.41 -0.79
C ARG A 436 20.00 2.89 -1.44
N VAL A 437 19.34 3.70 -2.27
CA VAL A 437 18.12 3.24 -2.95
C VAL A 437 18.44 2.13 -3.98
N ASP A 438 19.61 2.16 -4.61
CA ASP A 438 20.04 1.08 -5.51
C ASP A 438 20.28 -0.24 -4.77
N VAL A 439 20.77 -0.20 -3.52
CA VAL A 439 20.88 -1.39 -2.65
C VAL A 439 19.50 -1.99 -2.40
N LEU A 440 18.50 -1.17 -2.06
CA LEU A 440 17.14 -1.66 -1.82
C LEU A 440 16.48 -2.21 -3.10
N ARG A 441 16.77 -1.59 -4.25
CA ARG A 441 16.32 -2.10 -5.55
C ARG A 441 16.89 -3.48 -5.82
N GLN A 442 18.21 -3.65 -5.65
CA GLN A 442 18.87 -4.96 -5.85
C GLN A 442 18.32 -6.02 -4.88
N GLU A 443 18.13 -5.67 -3.60
CA GLU A 443 17.54 -6.58 -2.63
C GLU A 443 16.11 -7.00 -3.03
N THR A 444 15.36 -6.11 -3.66
CA THR A 444 14.02 -6.40 -4.23
C THR A 444 14.11 -7.41 -5.37
N GLU A 445 15.06 -7.23 -6.30
CA GLU A 445 15.27 -8.13 -7.43
C GLU A 445 15.72 -9.53 -6.96
N ASP A 446 16.59 -9.59 -5.96
CA ASP A 446 17.10 -10.84 -5.39
C ASP A 446 16.02 -11.67 -4.67
N LEU A 447 14.97 -11.02 -4.15
CA LEU A 447 13.92 -11.68 -3.39
C LEU A 447 12.87 -12.40 -4.25
N ASP A 448 12.70 -12.05 -5.53
CA ASP A 448 11.66 -12.60 -6.42
C ASP A 448 10.26 -12.63 -5.80
N CYS A 449 9.64 -11.45 -5.71
CA CYS A 449 8.35 -11.26 -5.05
C CYS A 449 7.30 -12.32 -5.42
N PHE A 450 7.11 -12.55 -6.71
CA PHE A 450 6.05 -13.46 -7.17
C PHE A 450 6.40 -14.94 -6.96
N GLY A 451 7.67 -15.31 -7.09
CA GLY A 451 8.14 -16.66 -6.76
C GLY A 451 7.91 -16.98 -5.29
N ARG A 452 8.22 -16.03 -4.40
CA ARG A 452 7.99 -16.19 -2.95
C ARG A 452 6.52 -16.32 -2.57
N VAL A 453 5.61 -15.63 -3.26
CA VAL A 453 4.16 -15.82 -3.04
C VAL A 453 3.76 -17.24 -3.45
N GLU A 454 4.23 -17.72 -4.60
CA GLU A 454 3.95 -19.07 -5.08
C GLU A 454 4.52 -20.15 -4.14
N ASP A 455 5.75 -19.98 -3.66
CA ASP A 455 6.36 -20.86 -2.66
C ASP A 455 5.56 -20.91 -1.35
N ALA A 456 5.07 -19.77 -0.89
CA ALA A 456 4.22 -19.72 0.31
C ALA A 456 2.89 -20.46 0.10
N LEU A 457 2.26 -20.28 -1.07
CA LEU A 457 1.05 -21.03 -1.44
C LEU A 457 1.31 -22.54 -1.42
N LEU A 458 2.35 -23.02 -2.09
CA LEU A 458 2.69 -24.43 -2.14
C LEU A 458 2.97 -25.01 -0.75
N LYS A 459 3.66 -24.24 0.11
CA LYS A 459 3.95 -24.67 1.51
C LYS A 459 2.70 -24.79 2.37
N VAL A 460 1.70 -23.90 2.24
CA VAL A 460 0.47 -23.97 3.06
C VAL A 460 -0.48 -25.04 2.56
N VAL A 461 -0.49 -25.32 1.26
CA VAL A 461 -1.31 -26.40 0.66
C VAL A 461 -0.76 -27.78 1.02
N ALA A 462 0.56 -27.92 1.18
CA ALA A 462 1.22 -29.17 1.53
C ALA A 462 1.09 -29.55 3.04
N ARG A 463 0.63 -28.63 3.89
CA ARG A 463 0.36 -28.83 5.34
C ARG A 463 -1.10 -29.20 5.59
#